data_67b92d7ca188aeca03058af7d0cda535
#
_entry.id   67b92d7ca188aeca03058af7d0cda535
#
_cell.length_a   1.000
_cell.length_b   1.000
_cell.length_c   1.000
_cell.angle_alpha   90.00
_cell.angle_beta   90.00
_cell.angle_gamma   90.00
#
_symmetry.space_group_name_H-M   'P 1'
#
loop_
_entity.id
_entity.type
_entity.pdbx_description
1 polymer ?
#
loop_
_entity_poly.entity_id
_entity_poly.type
_entity_poly.pdbx_seq_one_letter_code
_entity_poly.pdbx_strand_id
1 'polypeptide(L)'
;MKAHEILNNPFLNKGTAFTMEEREKLGLSGLLPPHVQTIEEQAEETYAQMQTKGNNLEKRLFLMQIFNTNRTLFYYLFSQHLAEFNPIVYDPTIAETIEHYSDLFVDPQYAAYLDINHPENIEKTLKNAAGDREIRLIVVTDAEGILGIGDWGTNGVDISVGKLMVYTGAAGIDPSYVLPLVIDAGTNREELRNNPRYLGNRHERVRGDRYYDFIDQFVQTAERLFPKLYLHWEDFGRGNAANILEKYRKQIPTFNDDIQGTGIVTLGGVFAAMAISGQKLTDQVYLCFGGGTAGAGIASRVHREMVREGLSEEEAYKRFFMVDKQGLLFDDMDDLTPQQRPFAKKRSDFPNADKLTDLAEVVRTVKATILVGTSTKAGAFTKEVVEAMCANTERPCIFPISNPTKLAEASAEDLIHWSDGKAFVATGIPADDVSYKGVNYVIGQANNALIYPGLGLGMLASEASLLTDEMIAAAADSLSGITDITKPGAPVLPPFKYVGEVSIKVAEAVAKKAKEQGLARAKEQDMVKAVHDFKWYPKYQ
;
A
#
# COMPACT_ATOMS: atom_id res chain seq x y z
N MET A 1 -5.26 24.81 29.09
CA MET A 1 -4.05 24.01 28.81
C MET A 1 -2.85 24.79 29.30
N LYS A 2 -1.87 24.15 29.95
CA LYS A 2 -0.65 24.82 30.43
C LYS A 2 0.34 24.97 29.28
N ALA A 3 1.23 25.96 29.34
CA ALA A 3 2.22 26.27 28.30
C ALA A 3 3.03 25.03 27.86
N HIS A 4 3.54 24.25 28.81
CA HIS A 4 4.29 23.02 28.51
C HIS A 4 3.42 21.92 27.89
N GLU A 5 2.12 21.85 28.15
CA GLU A 5 1.21 20.92 27.52
C GLU A 5 1.04 21.25 26.03
N ILE A 6 1.04 22.53 25.67
CA ILE A 6 0.97 23.00 24.28
C ILE A 6 2.27 22.66 23.54
N LEU A 7 3.42 22.99 24.12
CA LEU A 7 4.73 22.75 23.51
C LEU A 7 5.06 21.24 23.37
N ASN A 8 4.48 20.40 24.24
CA ASN A 8 4.67 18.94 24.18
C ASN A 8 3.58 18.21 23.36
N ASN A 9 2.60 18.93 22.84
CA ASN A 9 1.57 18.33 21.98
C ASN A 9 1.91 18.57 20.51
N PRO A 10 2.29 17.53 19.74
CA PRO A 10 2.74 17.71 18.36
C PRO A 10 1.65 18.21 17.40
N PHE A 11 0.38 18.09 17.76
CA PHE A 11 -0.74 18.61 16.98
C PHE A 11 -1.00 20.11 17.21
N LEU A 12 -0.49 20.68 18.29
CA LEU A 12 -0.68 22.07 18.68
C LEU A 12 0.59 22.92 18.62
N ASN A 13 1.74 22.25 18.72
CA ASN A 13 3.02 22.94 18.80
C ASN A 13 3.40 23.52 17.44
N LYS A 14 3.61 24.84 17.40
CA LYS A 14 4.13 25.59 16.24
C LYS A 14 5.61 25.93 16.38
N GLY A 15 6.25 25.58 17.51
CA GLY A 15 7.64 25.95 17.81
C GLY A 15 7.84 27.48 17.74
N THR A 16 8.85 27.89 17.02
CA THR A 16 9.19 29.33 16.82
C THR A 16 8.15 30.09 16.00
N ALA A 17 7.19 29.43 15.36
CA ALA A 17 6.14 30.06 14.56
C ALA A 17 4.95 30.59 15.40
N PHE A 18 4.89 30.33 16.70
CA PHE A 18 3.92 31.02 17.53
C PHE A 18 4.15 32.53 17.46
N THR A 19 3.12 33.29 17.05
CA THR A 19 3.17 34.76 16.99
C THR A 19 3.34 35.37 18.40
N MET A 20 3.80 36.61 18.49
CA MET A 20 3.98 37.27 19.79
C MET A 20 2.67 37.36 20.57
N GLU A 21 1.55 37.60 19.87
CA GLU A 21 0.21 37.61 20.48
C GLU A 21 -0.19 36.24 21.04
N GLU A 22 0.05 35.19 20.26
CA GLU A 22 -0.21 33.80 20.72
C GLU A 22 0.66 33.44 21.93
N ARG A 23 1.96 33.84 21.91
CA ARG A 23 2.88 33.56 23.03
C ARG A 23 2.39 34.21 24.32
N GLU A 24 1.90 35.43 24.24
CA GLU A 24 1.34 36.13 25.41
C GLU A 24 0.06 35.43 25.89
N LYS A 25 -0.89 35.21 24.99
CA LYS A 25 -2.20 34.59 25.29
C LYS A 25 -2.08 33.17 25.86
N LEU A 26 -1.13 32.39 25.37
CA LEU A 26 -0.94 30.99 25.76
C LEU A 26 0.10 30.80 26.88
N GLY A 27 0.69 31.90 27.39
CA GLY A 27 1.71 31.84 28.43
C GLY A 27 3.06 31.30 27.98
N LEU A 28 3.37 31.42 26.69
CA LEU A 28 4.62 30.94 26.07
C LEU A 28 5.73 32.00 26.06
N SER A 29 5.44 33.23 26.49
CA SER A 29 6.42 34.31 26.53
C SER A 29 7.63 33.95 27.40
N GLY A 30 8.82 34.04 26.82
CA GLY A 30 10.09 33.64 27.46
C GLY A 30 10.42 32.15 27.41
N LEU A 31 9.53 31.29 26.88
CA LEU A 31 9.77 29.87 26.67
C LEU A 31 10.30 29.56 25.27
N LEU A 32 10.20 30.50 24.34
CA LEU A 32 10.66 30.38 22.96
C LEU A 32 11.66 31.52 22.63
N PRO A 33 12.60 31.27 21.69
CA PRO A 33 13.48 32.33 21.17
C PRO A 33 12.67 33.53 20.64
N PRO A 34 13.16 34.78 20.73
CA PRO A 34 12.36 35.98 20.41
C PRO A 34 11.87 36.04 18.95
N HIS A 35 12.66 35.56 18.00
CA HIS A 35 12.29 35.62 16.60
C HIS A 35 11.07 34.71 16.31
N VAL A 36 10.15 35.22 15.50
CA VAL A 36 8.98 34.48 15.01
C VAL A 36 9.25 34.05 13.58
N GLN A 37 9.34 32.73 13.33
CA GLN A 37 9.53 32.18 12.01
C GLN A 37 8.20 31.86 11.32
N THR A 38 8.20 31.83 9.99
CA THR A 38 7.13 31.25 9.22
C THR A 38 7.33 29.72 9.14
N ILE A 39 6.32 28.97 8.68
CA ILE A 39 6.45 27.53 8.47
C ILE A 39 7.44 27.21 7.33
N GLU A 40 7.53 28.10 6.33
CA GLU A 40 8.48 28.01 5.23
C GLU A 40 9.92 28.10 5.73
N GLU A 41 10.23 29.08 6.58
CA GLU A 41 11.56 29.25 7.18
C GLU A 41 11.93 28.05 8.06
N GLN A 42 11.00 27.57 8.88
CA GLN A 42 11.21 26.35 9.67
C GLN A 42 11.46 25.12 8.79
N ALA A 43 10.70 24.99 7.68
CA ALA A 43 10.85 23.86 6.76
C ALA A 43 12.20 23.90 6.03
N GLU A 44 12.64 25.06 5.57
CA GLU A 44 13.95 25.23 4.90
C GLU A 44 15.10 24.83 5.84
N GLU A 45 15.08 25.31 7.08
CA GLU A 45 16.08 24.96 8.09
C GLU A 45 16.05 23.47 8.44
N THR A 46 14.85 22.90 8.62
CA THR A 46 14.67 21.47 8.93
C THR A 46 15.16 20.60 7.79
N TYR A 47 14.85 20.97 6.55
CA TYR A 47 15.33 20.25 5.36
C TYR A 47 16.86 20.31 5.26
N ALA A 48 17.45 21.48 5.44
CA ALA A 48 18.91 21.64 5.44
C ALA A 48 19.59 20.77 6.52
N GLN A 49 19.02 20.72 7.74
CA GLN A 49 19.51 19.85 8.80
C GLN A 49 19.38 18.36 8.45
N MET A 50 18.27 17.93 7.87
CA MET A 50 18.06 16.54 7.43
C MET A 50 19.12 16.14 6.38
N GLN A 51 19.46 17.03 5.45
CA GLN A 51 20.46 16.75 4.42
C GLN A 51 21.89 16.56 4.99
N THR A 52 22.16 16.97 6.22
CA THR A 52 23.45 16.71 6.89
C THR A 52 23.59 15.27 7.39
N LYS A 53 22.53 14.48 7.38
CA LYS A 53 22.52 13.09 7.89
C LYS A 53 23.17 12.15 6.88
N GLY A 54 23.93 11.18 7.39
CA GLY A 54 24.78 10.32 6.58
C GLY A 54 24.05 9.26 5.76
N ASN A 55 22.86 8.81 6.23
CA ASN A 55 22.09 7.75 5.59
C ASN A 55 20.58 7.93 5.86
N ASN A 56 19.75 7.10 5.23
CA ASN A 56 18.29 7.20 5.33
C ASN A 56 17.77 6.87 6.74
N LEU A 57 18.39 5.96 7.48
CA LEU A 57 18.02 5.67 8.86
C LEU A 57 18.23 6.91 9.75
N GLU A 58 19.37 7.56 9.65
CA GLU A 58 19.65 8.80 10.40
C GLU A 58 18.70 9.94 10.00
N LYS A 59 18.39 10.07 8.69
CA LYS A 59 17.37 11.01 8.20
C LYS A 59 16.01 10.71 8.80
N ARG A 60 15.59 9.44 8.82
CA ARG A 60 14.34 9.01 9.43
C ARG A 60 14.29 9.34 10.91
N LEU A 61 15.31 8.99 11.68
CA LEU A 61 15.37 9.28 13.11
C LEU A 61 15.25 10.79 13.39
N PHE A 62 15.90 11.62 12.59
CA PHE A 62 15.76 13.06 12.67
C PHE A 62 14.33 13.53 12.35
N LEU A 63 13.73 13.04 11.27
CA LEU A 63 12.36 13.37 10.89
C LEU A 63 11.35 12.91 11.93
N MET A 64 11.60 11.80 12.63
CA MET A 64 10.75 11.32 13.73
C MET A 64 10.77 12.27 14.93
N GLN A 65 11.87 12.97 15.21
CA GLN A 65 11.89 14.01 16.23
C GLN A 65 10.95 15.16 15.85
N ILE A 66 10.95 15.60 14.59
CA ILE A 66 10.02 16.63 14.11
C ILE A 66 8.57 16.12 14.16
N PHE A 67 8.33 14.91 13.71
CA PHE A 67 7.01 14.25 13.75
C PHE A 67 6.43 14.20 15.18
N ASN A 68 7.24 13.88 16.16
CA ASN A 68 6.82 13.76 17.56
C ASN A 68 6.71 15.13 18.28
N THR A 69 7.20 16.21 17.68
CA THR A 69 7.16 17.55 18.29
C THR A 69 6.29 18.56 17.54
N ASN A 70 6.20 18.46 16.20
CA ASN A 70 5.45 19.38 15.35
C ASN A 70 4.95 18.68 14.08
N ARG A 71 3.77 18.07 14.16
CA ARG A 71 3.14 17.32 13.05
C ARG A 71 2.89 18.18 11.82
N THR A 72 2.49 19.45 12.02
CA THR A 72 2.22 20.37 10.92
C THR A 72 3.48 20.64 10.11
N LEU A 73 4.59 20.92 10.78
CA LEU A 73 5.88 21.14 10.10
C LEU A 73 6.37 19.87 9.39
N PHE A 74 6.27 18.71 10.05
CA PHE A 74 6.65 17.44 9.42
C PHE A 74 5.89 17.20 8.11
N TYR A 75 4.57 17.35 8.13
CA TYR A 75 3.76 17.11 6.93
C TYR A 75 3.86 18.22 5.89
N TYR A 76 4.12 19.45 6.31
CA TYR A 76 4.44 20.54 5.38
C TYR A 76 5.68 20.18 4.56
N LEU A 77 6.74 19.75 5.23
CA LEU A 77 7.97 19.33 4.60
C LEU A 77 7.78 18.07 3.74
N PHE A 78 7.08 17.06 4.27
CA PHE A 78 6.81 15.82 3.54
C PHE A 78 5.99 16.07 2.26
N SER A 79 4.98 16.92 2.31
CA SER A 79 4.15 17.23 1.14
C SER A 79 4.91 17.90 -0.01
N GLN A 80 5.98 18.63 0.31
CA GLN A 80 6.84 19.27 -0.70
C GLN A 80 7.87 18.30 -1.32
N HIS A 81 8.25 17.25 -0.61
CA HIS A 81 9.32 16.32 -0.96
C HIS A 81 8.85 14.86 -0.99
N LEU A 82 7.60 14.59 -1.39
CA LEU A 82 6.96 13.26 -1.31
C LEU A 82 7.83 12.13 -1.90
N ALA A 83 8.39 12.33 -3.09
CA ALA A 83 9.20 11.31 -3.75
C ALA A 83 10.54 11.03 -3.03
N GLU A 84 11.16 12.06 -2.46
CA GLU A 84 12.42 11.93 -1.71
C GLU A 84 12.17 11.32 -0.33
N PHE A 85 11.09 11.74 0.35
CA PHE A 85 10.84 11.33 1.73
C PHE A 85 10.20 9.95 1.84
N ASN A 86 9.40 9.51 0.85
CA ASN A 86 8.74 8.22 0.92
C ASN A 86 9.71 7.06 1.22
N PRO A 87 10.86 6.90 0.55
CA PRO A 87 11.83 5.84 0.88
C PRO A 87 12.54 6.04 2.23
N ILE A 88 12.45 7.22 2.83
CA ILE A 88 13.01 7.51 4.16
C ILE A 88 12.01 7.18 5.26
N VAL A 89 10.74 7.60 5.10
CA VAL A 89 9.71 7.43 6.15
C VAL A 89 8.96 6.11 6.03
N TYR A 90 9.06 5.44 4.88
CA TYR A 90 8.41 4.16 4.59
C TYR A 90 9.41 3.18 3.96
N ASP A 91 9.00 2.39 2.98
CA ASP A 91 9.83 1.36 2.35
C ASP A 91 10.91 1.97 1.42
N PRO A 92 12.19 1.56 1.53
CA PRO A 92 12.74 0.42 2.30
C PRO A 92 13.25 0.73 3.71
N THR A 93 13.44 1.99 4.11
CA THR A 93 14.10 2.35 5.37
C THR A 93 13.33 1.86 6.60
N ILE A 94 12.01 1.73 6.49
CA ILE A 94 11.16 1.27 7.59
C ILE A 94 11.49 -0.16 8.04
N ALA A 95 11.95 -1.02 7.14
CA ALA A 95 12.39 -2.37 7.50
C ALA A 95 13.53 -2.35 8.51
N GLU A 96 14.55 -1.50 8.28
CA GLU A 96 15.68 -1.33 9.18
C GLU A 96 15.25 -0.77 10.55
N THR A 97 14.28 0.17 10.58
CA THR A 97 13.76 0.67 11.86
C THR A 97 12.95 -0.36 12.64
N ILE A 98 12.20 -1.22 11.96
CA ILE A 98 11.45 -2.32 12.59
C ILE A 98 12.42 -3.34 13.21
N GLU A 99 13.48 -3.71 12.48
CA GLU A 99 14.51 -4.62 12.97
C GLU A 99 15.17 -4.12 14.27
N HIS A 100 15.33 -2.82 14.41
CA HIS A 100 15.97 -2.15 15.56
C HIS A 100 14.98 -1.41 16.47
N TYR A 101 13.66 -1.56 16.26
CA TYR A 101 12.64 -0.76 16.95
C TYR A 101 12.81 -0.71 18.47
N SER A 102 12.99 -1.89 19.11
CA SER A 102 13.14 -1.97 20.56
C SER A 102 14.42 -1.30 21.08
N ASP A 103 15.48 -1.26 20.28
CA ASP A 103 16.72 -0.57 20.61
C ASP A 103 16.65 0.95 20.36
N LEU A 104 15.82 1.38 19.41
CA LEU A 104 15.63 2.77 19.00
C LEU A 104 14.43 3.46 19.67
N PHE A 105 13.70 2.73 20.50
CA PHE A 105 12.48 3.23 21.12
C PHE A 105 12.74 4.43 22.02
N VAL A 106 12.07 5.57 21.70
CA VAL A 106 12.10 6.80 22.51
C VAL A 106 10.69 7.24 22.87
N ASP A 107 9.75 7.08 21.95
CA ASP A 107 8.38 7.60 22.05
C ASP A 107 7.41 6.65 21.33
N PRO A 108 6.20 6.41 21.86
CA PRO A 108 5.20 5.53 21.23
C PRO A 108 4.56 6.10 19.97
N GLN A 109 4.90 7.30 19.52
CA GLN A 109 4.46 7.94 18.29
C GLN A 109 2.94 8.06 18.13
N TYR A 110 2.23 8.15 19.25
CA TYR A 110 0.76 8.12 19.32
C TYR A 110 0.14 6.82 18.80
N ALA A 111 0.89 5.72 18.81
CA ALA A 111 0.41 4.39 18.47
C ALA A 111 -0.32 3.72 19.64
N ALA A 112 -1.20 2.75 19.29
CA ALA A 112 -1.83 1.86 20.25
C ALA A 112 -1.18 0.48 20.19
N TYR A 113 -1.00 -0.13 21.35
CA TYR A 113 -0.45 -1.49 21.52
C TYR A 113 -1.51 -2.34 22.21
N LEU A 114 -2.12 -3.27 21.47
CA LEU A 114 -3.07 -4.22 22.00
C LEU A 114 -2.36 -5.51 22.39
N ASP A 115 -2.46 -5.89 23.65
CA ASP A 115 -1.86 -7.10 24.19
C ASP A 115 -2.88 -8.25 24.15
N ILE A 116 -2.58 -9.30 23.39
CA ILE A 116 -3.45 -10.48 23.25
C ILE A 116 -3.70 -11.21 24.56
N ASN A 117 -2.85 -11.00 25.57
CA ASN A 117 -3.03 -11.60 26.89
C ASN A 117 -4.04 -10.83 27.75
N HIS A 118 -4.43 -9.61 27.33
CA HIS A 118 -5.30 -8.71 28.07
C HIS A 118 -6.43 -8.15 27.21
N PRO A 119 -7.35 -9.01 26.67
CA PRO A 119 -8.46 -8.57 25.82
C PRO A 119 -9.40 -7.58 26.54
N GLU A 120 -9.50 -7.66 27.85
CA GLU A 120 -10.28 -6.74 28.69
C GLU A 120 -9.80 -5.28 28.61
N ASN A 121 -8.56 -5.05 28.17
CA ASN A 121 -7.98 -3.71 28.06
C ASN A 121 -8.19 -3.05 26.69
N ILE A 122 -8.75 -3.75 25.69
CA ILE A 122 -8.90 -3.22 24.30
C ILE A 122 -9.59 -1.85 24.32
N GLU A 123 -10.76 -1.73 24.95
CA GLU A 123 -11.50 -0.47 24.98
C GLU A 123 -10.73 0.66 25.66
N LYS A 124 -10.12 0.35 26.79
CA LYS A 124 -9.30 1.32 27.54
C LYS A 124 -8.10 1.79 26.72
N THR A 125 -7.42 0.87 26.06
CA THR A 125 -6.26 1.18 25.21
C THR A 125 -6.65 2.09 24.05
N LEU A 126 -7.73 1.75 23.32
CA LEU A 126 -8.22 2.56 22.21
C LEU A 126 -8.64 3.97 22.66
N LYS A 127 -9.34 4.11 23.80
CA LYS A 127 -9.70 5.41 24.37
C LYS A 127 -8.48 6.23 24.78
N ASN A 128 -7.50 5.61 25.44
CA ASN A 128 -6.28 6.28 25.84
C ASN A 128 -5.44 6.76 24.64
N ALA A 129 -5.32 5.91 23.60
CA ALA A 129 -4.59 6.26 22.39
C ALA A 129 -5.30 7.35 21.55
N ALA A 130 -6.63 7.34 21.51
CA ALA A 130 -7.41 8.36 20.82
C ALA A 130 -7.38 9.70 21.56
N GLY A 131 -7.43 9.68 22.89
CA GLY A 131 -7.64 10.90 23.68
C GLY A 131 -8.93 11.60 23.27
N ASP A 132 -8.87 12.91 23.01
CA ASP A 132 -9.99 13.71 22.53
C ASP A 132 -10.13 13.73 21.00
N ARG A 133 -9.31 12.95 20.26
CA ARG A 133 -9.32 12.92 18.79
C ARG A 133 -10.48 12.10 18.25
N GLU A 134 -11.08 12.53 17.14
CA GLU A 134 -12.05 11.76 16.37
C GLU A 134 -11.29 10.80 15.42
N ILE A 135 -11.05 9.57 15.86
CA ILE A 135 -10.37 8.59 14.99
C ILE A 135 -11.30 8.15 13.87
N ARG A 136 -10.81 8.22 12.63
CA ARG A 136 -11.53 7.82 11.41
C ARG A 136 -10.78 6.80 10.57
N LEU A 137 -9.46 6.66 10.77
CA LEU A 137 -8.63 5.68 10.09
C LEU A 137 -7.71 5.00 11.10
N ILE A 138 -7.77 3.68 11.15
CA ILE A 138 -6.81 2.85 11.87
C ILE A 138 -6.04 2.02 10.84
N VAL A 139 -4.72 2.07 10.87
CA VAL A 139 -3.87 1.07 10.25
C VAL A 139 -3.41 0.13 11.35
N VAL A 140 -3.78 -1.14 11.22
CA VAL A 140 -3.48 -2.18 12.21
C VAL A 140 -2.63 -3.27 11.59
N THR A 141 -1.63 -3.74 12.36
CA THR A 141 -0.80 -4.89 12.03
C THR A 141 -0.73 -5.86 13.20
N ASP A 142 -0.54 -7.17 12.92
CA ASP A 142 -0.01 -8.11 13.90
C ASP A 142 1.49 -8.41 13.68
N ALA A 143 2.05 -7.80 12.65
CA ALA A 143 3.46 -7.85 12.27
C ALA A 143 4.03 -9.28 12.10
N GLU A 144 3.18 -10.24 11.74
CA GLU A 144 3.62 -11.60 11.45
C GLU A 144 4.28 -11.71 10.07
N GLY A 145 3.83 -10.89 9.11
CA GLY A 145 4.19 -11.01 7.71
C GLY A 145 4.76 -9.75 7.09
N ILE A 146 5.60 -9.00 7.80
CA ILE A 146 6.19 -7.77 7.26
C ILE A 146 6.99 -8.09 6.00
N LEU A 147 6.63 -7.39 4.91
CA LEU A 147 7.18 -7.68 3.58
C LEU A 147 8.71 -7.68 3.57
N GLY A 148 9.28 -8.79 3.13
CA GLY A 148 10.72 -9.00 2.99
C GLY A 148 11.45 -9.40 4.27
N ILE A 149 10.90 -9.16 5.47
CA ILE A 149 11.58 -9.40 6.75
C ILE A 149 10.82 -10.32 7.72
N GLY A 150 9.54 -10.60 7.49
CA GLY A 150 8.74 -11.59 8.23
C GLY A 150 8.22 -11.12 9.58
N ASP A 151 8.25 -12.02 10.57
CA ASP A 151 7.68 -11.80 11.91
C ASP A 151 8.58 -10.93 12.79
N TRP A 152 8.04 -9.78 13.24
CA TRP A 152 8.74 -8.84 14.12
C TRP A 152 7.95 -8.48 15.39
N GLY A 153 6.80 -9.13 15.60
CA GLY A 153 5.99 -8.89 16.78
C GLY A 153 5.68 -7.41 16.99
N THR A 154 5.75 -6.92 18.23
CA THR A 154 5.40 -5.53 18.56
C THR A 154 6.27 -4.47 17.84
N ASN A 155 7.50 -4.84 17.42
CA ASN A 155 8.38 -3.93 16.67
C ASN A 155 7.73 -3.46 15.36
N GLY A 156 6.82 -4.25 14.80
CA GLY A 156 6.12 -3.92 13.56
C GLY A 156 5.11 -2.78 13.65
N VAL A 157 4.89 -2.19 14.82
CA VAL A 157 4.05 -0.98 14.94
C VAL A 157 4.52 0.14 14.00
N ASP A 158 5.81 0.20 13.74
CA ASP A 158 6.40 1.24 12.89
C ASP A 158 5.91 1.16 11.44
N ILE A 159 5.49 -0.02 10.96
CA ILE A 159 4.84 -0.14 9.63
C ILE A 159 3.51 0.62 9.58
N SER A 160 2.68 0.52 10.64
CA SER A 160 1.42 1.26 10.73
C SER A 160 1.65 2.76 10.80
N VAL A 161 2.69 3.20 11.52
CA VAL A 161 3.09 4.63 11.60
C VAL A 161 3.51 5.14 10.21
N GLY A 162 4.42 4.44 9.53
CA GLY A 162 4.89 4.82 8.20
C GLY A 162 3.77 4.85 7.15
N LYS A 163 2.89 3.84 7.18
CA LYS A 163 1.72 3.79 6.29
C LYS A 163 0.83 5.02 6.47
N LEU A 164 0.54 5.42 7.71
CA LEU A 164 -0.27 6.60 8.01
C LEU A 164 0.43 7.92 7.66
N MET A 165 1.76 7.97 7.73
CA MET A 165 2.51 9.13 7.21
C MET A 165 2.26 9.34 5.73
N VAL A 166 2.23 8.27 4.94
CA VAL A 166 1.95 8.34 3.50
C VAL A 166 0.48 8.71 3.25
N TYR A 167 -0.48 8.20 4.01
CA TYR A 167 -1.88 8.60 3.94
C TYR A 167 -2.05 10.13 4.11
N THR A 168 -1.43 10.68 5.13
CA THR A 168 -1.50 12.13 5.39
C THR A 168 -0.69 12.92 4.35
N GLY A 169 0.55 12.52 4.08
CA GLY A 169 1.44 13.25 3.18
C GLY A 169 0.98 13.29 1.73
N ALA A 170 0.50 12.17 1.20
CA ALA A 170 0.07 12.06 -0.19
C ALA A 170 -1.40 12.49 -0.39
N ALA A 171 -2.31 12.02 0.45
CA ALA A 171 -3.74 12.27 0.26
C ALA A 171 -4.29 13.44 1.08
N GLY A 172 -3.55 13.92 2.10
CA GLY A 172 -4.01 15.00 2.98
C GLY A 172 -5.11 14.55 3.95
N ILE A 173 -5.01 13.33 4.49
CA ILE A 173 -5.86 12.93 5.62
C ILE A 173 -5.33 13.61 6.88
N ASP A 174 -6.22 14.27 7.62
CA ASP A 174 -5.84 14.97 8.86
C ASP A 174 -5.14 14.02 9.84
N PRO A 175 -3.91 14.32 10.29
CA PRO A 175 -3.17 13.48 11.21
C PRO A 175 -3.86 13.30 12.57
N SER A 176 -4.82 14.14 12.93
CA SER A 176 -5.64 13.97 14.13
C SER A 176 -6.68 12.85 14.00
N TYR A 177 -7.04 12.45 12.79
CA TYR A 177 -8.01 11.38 12.50
C TYR A 177 -7.41 9.98 12.46
N VAL A 178 -6.10 9.85 12.50
CA VAL A 178 -5.42 8.58 12.27
C VAL A 178 -4.87 7.96 13.57
N LEU A 179 -4.88 6.63 13.64
CA LEU A 179 -4.33 5.87 14.75
C LEU A 179 -3.53 4.67 14.23
N PRO A 180 -2.19 4.67 14.40
CA PRO A 180 -1.39 3.48 14.18
C PRO A 180 -1.61 2.47 15.31
N LEU A 181 -1.70 1.19 14.97
CA LEU A 181 -1.99 0.15 15.93
C LEU A 181 -1.22 -1.14 15.65
N VAL A 182 -0.71 -1.77 16.70
CA VAL A 182 -0.20 -3.14 16.65
C VAL A 182 -0.97 -4.05 17.61
N ILE A 183 -1.27 -5.26 17.16
CA ILE A 183 -1.77 -6.36 17.99
C ILE A 183 -0.58 -7.24 18.33
N ASP A 184 -0.07 -7.14 19.55
CA ASP A 184 1.00 -7.99 20.03
C ASP A 184 0.44 -9.38 20.38
N ALA A 185 0.47 -10.26 19.40
CA ALA A 185 0.06 -11.66 19.51
C ALA A 185 1.20 -12.60 19.95
N GLY A 186 2.35 -12.06 20.35
CA GLY A 186 3.60 -12.77 20.50
C GLY A 186 4.40 -12.85 19.19
N THR A 187 5.50 -13.58 19.17
CA THR A 187 6.33 -13.75 17.97
C THR A 187 6.94 -15.16 17.92
N ASN A 188 7.02 -15.72 16.69
CA ASN A 188 7.73 -16.98 16.47
C ASN A 188 9.23 -16.79 16.24
N ARG A 189 9.70 -15.53 16.11
CA ARG A 189 11.13 -15.21 16.00
C ARG A 189 11.84 -15.42 17.33
N GLU A 190 12.64 -16.47 17.40
CA GLU A 190 13.33 -16.89 18.63
C GLU A 190 14.31 -15.83 19.14
N GLU A 191 14.98 -15.11 18.20
CA GLU A 191 15.91 -14.05 18.56
C GLU A 191 15.21 -12.92 19.34
N LEU A 192 13.97 -12.55 18.98
CA LEU A 192 13.20 -11.56 19.72
C LEU A 192 12.77 -12.08 21.10
N ARG A 193 12.25 -13.30 21.16
CA ARG A 193 11.82 -13.90 22.44
C ARG A 193 12.95 -14.00 23.46
N ASN A 194 14.17 -14.27 23.00
CA ASN A 194 15.35 -14.41 23.84
C ASN A 194 16.07 -13.06 24.10
N ASN A 195 15.71 -11.99 23.39
CA ASN A 195 16.31 -10.68 23.58
C ASN A 195 15.72 -9.97 24.81
N PRO A 196 16.52 -9.67 25.87
CA PRO A 196 16.04 -9.00 27.07
C PRO A 196 15.57 -7.56 26.81
N ARG A 197 15.96 -6.94 25.69
CA ARG A 197 15.56 -5.59 25.29
C ARG A 197 14.29 -5.55 24.44
N TYR A 198 13.80 -6.71 23.96
CA TYR A 198 12.57 -6.75 23.19
C TYR A 198 11.38 -6.27 24.02
N LEU A 199 10.61 -5.33 23.47
CA LEU A 199 9.53 -4.63 24.16
C LEU A 199 8.17 -5.32 24.08
N GLY A 200 8.04 -6.38 23.27
CA GLY A 200 6.79 -7.14 23.11
C GLY A 200 6.68 -8.37 23.97
N ASN A 201 5.60 -9.10 23.78
CA ASN A 201 5.32 -10.39 24.43
C ASN A 201 6.34 -11.46 24.01
N ARG A 202 7.01 -12.08 25.00
CA ARG A 202 8.09 -13.07 24.79
C ARG A 202 7.59 -14.51 24.77
N HIS A 203 6.49 -14.74 24.08
CA HIS A 203 5.94 -16.08 23.85
C HIS A 203 5.68 -16.31 22.36
N GLU A 204 5.46 -17.55 21.97
CA GLU A 204 5.06 -17.89 20.62
C GLU A 204 3.72 -17.25 20.27
N ARG A 205 3.49 -17.00 18.98
CA ARG A 205 2.24 -16.41 18.52
C ARG A 205 1.04 -17.20 18.96
N VAL A 206 0.07 -16.52 19.55
CA VAL A 206 -1.25 -17.06 19.81
C VAL A 206 -1.95 -17.31 18.48
N ARG A 207 -2.61 -18.47 18.37
CA ARG A 207 -3.28 -18.96 17.16
C ARG A 207 -4.70 -19.42 17.46
N GLY A 208 -5.44 -19.74 16.40
CA GLY A 208 -6.76 -20.35 16.49
C GLY A 208 -7.82 -19.43 17.10
N ASP A 209 -8.80 -20.04 17.79
CA ASP A 209 -9.98 -19.34 18.30
C ASP A 209 -9.61 -18.15 19.19
N ARG A 210 -8.66 -18.31 20.08
CA ARG A 210 -8.21 -17.22 20.98
C ARG A 210 -7.74 -15.98 20.20
N TYR A 211 -7.04 -16.19 19.07
CA TYR A 211 -6.60 -15.09 18.21
C TYR A 211 -7.78 -14.43 17.52
N TYR A 212 -8.69 -15.21 16.92
CA TYR A 212 -9.85 -14.67 16.21
C TYR A 212 -10.87 -14.02 17.14
N ASP A 213 -11.06 -14.53 18.34
CA ASP A 213 -11.89 -13.90 19.36
C ASP A 213 -11.36 -12.53 19.78
N PHE A 214 -10.04 -12.41 19.88
CA PHE A 214 -9.40 -11.13 20.15
C PHE A 214 -9.60 -10.13 19.00
N ILE A 215 -9.42 -10.57 17.75
CA ILE A 215 -9.71 -9.75 16.56
C ILE A 215 -11.17 -9.29 16.55
N ASP A 216 -12.11 -10.17 16.85
CA ASP A 216 -13.54 -9.83 16.92
C ASP A 216 -13.83 -8.77 17.98
N GLN A 217 -13.28 -8.93 19.18
CA GLN A 217 -13.43 -7.94 20.25
C GLN A 217 -12.83 -6.59 19.86
N PHE A 218 -11.66 -6.61 19.21
CA PHE A 218 -11.03 -5.39 18.69
C PHE A 218 -11.93 -4.68 17.68
N VAL A 219 -12.40 -5.38 16.64
CA VAL A 219 -13.22 -4.80 15.57
C VAL A 219 -14.52 -4.23 16.15
N GLN A 220 -15.27 -5.01 16.93
CA GLN A 220 -16.53 -4.55 17.56
C GLN A 220 -16.32 -3.34 18.47
N THR A 221 -15.23 -3.31 19.21
CA THR A 221 -14.91 -2.19 20.10
C THR A 221 -14.53 -0.94 19.30
N ALA A 222 -13.71 -1.10 18.26
CA ALA A 222 -13.29 -0.01 17.40
C ALA A 222 -14.46 0.63 16.65
N GLU A 223 -15.37 -0.17 16.07
CA GLU A 223 -16.59 0.32 15.40
C GLU A 223 -17.50 1.10 16.37
N ARG A 224 -17.67 0.58 17.58
CA ARG A 224 -18.50 1.23 18.60
C ARG A 224 -17.92 2.57 19.08
N LEU A 225 -16.60 2.64 19.23
CA LEU A 225 -15.90 3.86 19.67
C LEU A 225 -15.74 4.89 18.55
N PHE A 226 -15.58 4.44 17.33
CA PHE A 226 -15.26 5.27 16.16
C PHE A 226 -16.28 5.04 15.02
N PRO A 227 -17.47 5.67 15.07
CA PRO A 227 -18.57 5.37 14.15
C PRO A 227 -18.29 5.65 12.65
N LYS A 228 -17.24 6.41 12.36
CA LYS A 228 -16.81 6.75 11.00
C LYS A 228 -15.51 6.06 10.62
N LEU A 229 -15.20 4.94 11.27
CA LEU A 229 -13.95 4.22 11.10
C LEU A 229 -13.84 3.60 9.70
N TYR A 230 -12.69 3.80 9.07
CA TYR A 230 -12.15 2.98 7.99
C TYR A 230 -10.97 2.18 8.52
N LEU A 231 -10.99 0.85 8.40
CA LEU A 231 -10.03 -0.06 9.01
C LEU A 231 -9.11 -0.67 7.94
N HIS A 232 -7.81 -0.40 8.04
CA HIS A 232 -6.78 -0.90 7.14
C HIS A 232 -5.93 -1.96 7.83
N TRP A 233 -5.89 -3.17 7.26
CA TRP A 233 -5.06 -4.30 7.70
C TRP A 233 -3.75 -4.32 6.93
N GLU A 234 -2.64 -4.44 7.65
CA GLU A 234 -1.27 -4.36 7.11
C GLU A 234 -0.39 -5.46 7.68
N ASP A 235 0.35 -6.18 6.83
CA ASP A 235 1.39 -7.15 7.19
C ASP A 235 0.96 -8.23 8.20
N PHE A 236 -0.26 -8.70 8.10
CA PHE A 236 -0.76 -9.86 8.83
C PHE A 236 -0.18 -11.17 8.26
N GLY A 237 -0.08 -12.21 9.10
CA GLY A 237 0.24 -13.55 8.64
C GLY A 237 -0.73 -14.01 7.53
N ARG A 238 -0.22 -14.62 6.46
CA ARG A 238 -0.95 -14.91 5.21
C ARG A 238 -2.31 -15.59 5.43
N GLY A 239 -2.36 -16.62 6.30
CA GLY A 239 -3.61 -17.32 6.60
C GLY A 239 -4.61 -16.44 7.35
N ASN A 240 -4.14 -15.67 8.32
CA ASN A 240 -4.94 -14.75 9.11
C ASN A 240 -5.49 -13.60 8.27
N ALA A 241 -4.65 -12.98 7.44
CA ALA A 241 -5.01 -11.85 6.59
C ALA A 241 -6.22 -12.15 5.71
N ALA A 242 -6.21 -13.29 5.02
CA ALA A 242 -7.29 -13.71 4.12
C ALA A 242 -8.60 -13.96 4.88
N ASN A 243 -8.53 -14.67 6.01
CA ASN A 243 -9.71 -14.98 6.83
C ASN A 243 -10.34 -13.71 7.43
N ILE A 244 -9.51 -12.80 7.93
CA ILE A 244 -9.95 -11.52 8.48
C ILE A 244 -10.65 -10.68 7.40
N LEU A 245 -10.00 -10.51 6.24
CA LEU A 245 -10.58 -9.75 5.14
C LEU A 245 -11.93 -10.34 4.70
N GLU A 246 -12.02 -11.66 4.47
CA GLU A 246 -13.26 -12.28 4.02
C GLU A 246 -14.37 -12.16 5.06
N LYS A 247 -14.03 -12.22 6.34
CA LYS A 247 -15.00 -12.07 7.43
C LYS A 247 -15.60 -10.66 7.49
N TYR A 248 -14.75 -9.61 7.36
CA TYR A 248 -15.20 -8.24 7.63
C TYR A 248 -15.54 -7.41 6.41
N ARG A 249 -15.04 -7.75 5.19
CA ARG A 249 -15.20 -6.92 3.98
C ARG A 249 -16.65 -6.60 3.60
N LYS A 250 -17.62 -7.41 4.06
CA LYS A 250 -19.05 -7.20 3.83
C LYS A 250 -19.79 -6.62 5.04
N GLN A 251 -19.09 -6.33 6.12
CA GLN A 251 -19.67 -5.87 7.38
C GLN A 251 -19.27 -4.43 7.70
N ILE A 252 -18.01 -4.08 7.48
CA ILE A 252 -17.42 -2.77 7.83
C ILE A 252 -16.63 -2.19 6.66
N PRO A 253 -16.39 -0.85 6.65
CA PRO A 253 -15.47 -0.25 5.69
C PRO A 253 -14.04 -0.69 6.03
N THR A 254 -13.49 -1.60 5.23
CA THR A 254 -12.17 -2.19 5.50
C THR A 254 -11.41 -2.55 4.24
N PHE A 255 -10.09 -2.59 4.35
CA PHE A 255 -9.13 -2.84 3.28
C PHE A 255 -7.92 -3.59 3.82
N ASN A 256 -7.39 -4.52 3.04
CA ASN A 256 -6.09 -5.14 3.29
C ASN A 256 -5.16 -4.84 2.11
N ASP A 257 -4.09 -4.10 2.38
CA ASP A 257 -3.19 -3.64 1.32
C ASP A 257 -2.40 -4.77 0.66
N ASP A 258 -1.95 -5.75 1.44
CA ASP A 258 -1.16 -6.89 0.93
C ASP A 258 -1.95 -7.77 -0.04
N ILE A 259 -3.26 -7.94 0.24
CA ILE A 259 -4.15 -8.79 -0.56
C ILE A 259 -4.75 -7.99 -1.72
N GLN A 260 -5.18 -6.74 -1.48
CA GLN A 260 -5.96 -5.97 -2.44
C GLN A 260 -5.11 -4.90 -3.16
N GLY A 261 -4.17 -4.23 -2.47
CA GLY A 261 -3.43 -3.08 -3.00
C GLY A 261 -2.62 -3.40 -4.24
N THR A 262 -1.80 -4.45 -4.20
CA THR A 262 -0.98 -4.88 -5.35
C THR A 262 -1.86 -5.29 -6.55
N GLY A 263 -2.99 -5.93 -6.27
CA GLY A 263 -3.96 -6.28 -7.32
C GLY A 263 -4.59 -5.05 -7.98
N ILE A 264 -4.90 -4.02 -7.20
CA ILE A 264 -5.51 -2.77 -7.70
C ILE A 264 -4.51 -1.98 -8.56
N VAL A 265 -3.28 -1.80 -8.09
CA VAL A 265 -2.28 -1.04 -8.85
C VAL A 265 -1.90 -1.77 -10.14
N THR A 266 -1.77 -3.11 -10.11
CA THR A 266 -1.50 -3.90 -11.31
C THR A 266 -2.64 -3.82 -12.31
N LEU A 267 -3.90 -3.90 -11.86
CA LEU A 267 -5.08 -3.72 -12.71
C LEU A 267 -5.10 -2.32 -13.35
N GLY A 268 -4.73 -1.27 -12.61
CA GLY A 268 -4.59 0.08 -13.14
C GLY A 268 -3.59 0.17 -14.29
N GLY A 269 -2.44 -0.50 -14.16
CA GLY A 269 -1.45 -0.63 -15.25
C GLY A 269 -2.00 -1.38 -16.47
N VAL A 270 -2.78 -2.45 -16.25
CA VAL A 270 -3.44 -3.18 -17.32
C VAL A 270 -4.49 -2.31 -18.02
N PHE A 271 -5.31 -1.57 -17.29
CA PHE A 271 -6.29 -0.64 -17.88
C PHE A 271 -5.61 0.44 -18.75
N ALA A 272 -4.53 1.02 -18.26
CA ALA A 272 -3.77 1.99 -19.05
C ALA A 272 -3.20 1.35 -20.32
N ALA A 273 -2.66 0.13 -20.25
CA ALA A 273 -2.17 -0.60 -21.41
C ALA A 273 -3.30 -0.87 -22.43
N MET A 274 -4.50 -1.24 -21.96
CA MET A 274 -5.67 -1.42 -22.84
C MET A 274 -6.12 -0.08 -23.48
N ALA A 275 -6.16 1.00 -22.70
CA ALA A 275 -6.48 2.33 -23.20
C ALA A 275 -5.50 2.83 -24.28
N ILE A 276 -4.19 2.61 -24.07
CA ILE A 276 -3.13 3.00 -25.04
C ILE A 276 -3.20 2.15 -26.31
N SER A 277 -3.44 0.83 -26.19
CA SER A 277 -3.46 -0.09 -27.33
C SER A 277 -4.80 -0.14 -28.07
N GLY A 278 -5.88 0.35 -27.46
CA GLY A 278 -7.25 0.21 -27.98
C GLY A 278 -7.79 -1.23 -27.91
N GLN A 279 -7.11 -2.12 -27.18
CA GLN A 279 -7.53 -3.51 -27.00
C GLN A 279 -8.54 -3.64 -25.84
N LYS A 280 -9.31 -4.73 -25.84
CA LYS A 280 -10.23 -5.04 -24.75
C LYS A 280 -9.56 -5.96 -23.74
N LEU A 281 -9.83 -5.74 -22.47
CA LEU A 281 -9.34 -6.63 -21.39
C LEU A 281 -9.89 -8.06 -21.59
N THR A 282 -11.14 -8.19 -21.99
CA THR A 282 -11.80 -9.49 -22.24
C THR A 282 -11.18 -10.33 -23.36
N ASP A 283 -10.36 -9.73 -24.23
CA ASP A 283 -9.66 -10.44 -25.30
C ASP A 283 -8.26 -10.95 -24.85
N GLN A 284 -7.78 -10.52 -23.69
CA GLN A 284 -6.43 -10.83 -23.22
C GLN A 284 -6.32 -12.23 -22.62
N VAL A 285 -5.11 -12.79 -22.67
CA VAL A 285 -4.72 -14.01 -21.98
C VAL A 285 -3.71 -13.66 -20.90
N TYR A 286 -4.09 -13.88 -19.64
CA TYR A 286 -3.31 -13.54 -18.46
C TYR A 286 -2.46 -14.73 -17.99
N LEU A 287 -1.18 -14.50 -17.78
CA LEU A 287 -0.24 -15.45 -17.20
C LEU A 287 0.41 -14.88 -15.95
N CYS A 288 0.22 -15.54 -14.83
CA CYS A 288 0.92 -15.27 -13.58
C CYS A 288 2.16 -16.14 -13.46
N PHE A 289 3.31 -15.57 -13.20
CA PHE A 289 4.54 -16.28 -12.86
C PHE A 289 4.91 -16.05 -11.40
N GLY A 290 4.66 -17.05 -10.55
CA GLY A 290 4.71 -16.98 -9.09
C GLY A 290 3.31 -17.01 -8.48
N GLY A 291 2.75 -18.21 -8.27
CA GLY A 291 1.39 -18.45 -7.74
C GLY A 291 1.25 -18.24 -6.23
N GLY A 292 2.09 -17.40 -5.61
CA GLY A 292 1.96 -17.03 -4.19
C GLY A 292 0.75 -16.14 -3.91
N THR A 293 0.66 -15.61 -2.67
CA THR A 293 -0.47 -14.77 -2.24
C THR A 293 -0.67 -13.55 -3.15
N ALA A 294 0.42 -12.83 -3.47
CA ALA A 294 0.34 -11.65 -4.34
C ALA A 294 -0.11 -12.04 -5.76
N GLY A 295 0.54 -13.05 -6.38
CA GLY A 295 0.22 -13.49 -7.73
C GLY A 295 -1.22 -13.97 -7.88
N ALA A 296 -1.69 -14.81 -6.94
CA ALA A 296 -3.07 -15.28 -6.93
C ALA A 296 -4.07 -14.14 -6.67
N GLY A 297 -3.72 -13.19 -5.81
CA GLY A 297 -4.54 -12.00 -5.54
C GLY A 297 -4.71 -11.10 -6.76
N ILE A 298 -3.61 -10.84 -7.48
CA ILE A 298 -3.65 -10.06 -8.74
C ILE A 298 -4.47 -10.80 -9.80
N ALA A 299 -4.20 -12.10 -10.02
CA ALA A 299 -4.95 -12.91 -10.97
C ALA A 299 -6.45 -12.89 -10.67
N SER A 300 -6.83 -13.05 -9.41
CA SER A 300 -8.23 -12.96 -8.97
C SER A 300 -8.83 -11.57 -9.22
N ARG A 301 -8.05 -10.49 -9.03
CA ARG A 301 -8.54 -9.14 -9.28
C ARG A 301 -8.79 -8.90 -10.77
N VAL A 302 -7.86 -9.24 -11.63
CA VAL A 302 -8.00 -9.10 -13.11
C VAL A 302 -9.10 -10.02 -13.63
N HIS A 303 -9.23 -11.23 -13.09
CA HIS A 303 -10.31 -12.17 -13.44
C HIS A 303 -11.70 -11.57 -13.14
N ARG A 304 -11.93 -11.05 -11.93
CA ARG A 304 -13.19 -10.39 -11.55
C ARG A 304 -13.52 -9.23 -12.47
N GLU A 305 -12.51 -8.52 -12.95
CA GLU A 305 -12.72 -7.42 -13.87
C GLU A 305 -13.15 -7.91 -15.25
N MET A 306 -12.57 -8.97 -15.78
CA MET A 306 -13.03 -9.59 -17.04
C MET A 306 -14.49 -10.07 -16.95
N VAL A 307 -14.89 -10.62 -15.80
CA VAL A 307 -16.28 -11.01 -15.54
C VAL A 307 -17.18 -9.77 -15.48
N ARG A 308 -16.75 -8.72 -14.80
CA ARG A 308 -17.49 -7.43 -14.74
C ARG A 308 -17.68 -6.80 -16.14
N GLU A 309 -16.71 -6.97 -17.04
CA GLU A 309 -16.78 -6.52 -18.42
C GLU A 309 -17.60 -7.46 -19.33
N GLY A 310 -18.19 -8.51 -18.80
CA GLY A 310 -19.21 -9.31 -19.47
C GLY A 310 -18.84 -10.74 -19.83
N LEU A 311 -17.66 -11.24 -19.46
CA LEU A 311 -17.38 -12.68 -19.59
C LEU A 311 -18.10 -13.46 -18.48
N SER A 312 -18.50 -14.70 -18.79
CA SER A 312 -18.86 -15.64 -17.73
C SER A 312 -17.62 -16.04 -16.91
N GLU A 313 -17.83 -16.49 -15.68
CA GLU A 313 -16.75 -17.02 -14.82
C GLU A 313 -15.92 -18.07 -15.54
N GLU A 314 -16.58 -19.02 -16.23
CA GLU A 314 -15.92 -20.10 -16.96
C GLU A 314 -15.08 -19.58 -18.14
N GLU A 315 -15.59 -18.63 -18.93
CA GLU A 315 -14.87 -18.03 -20.05
C GLU A 315 -13.66 -17.21 -19.57
N ALA A 316 -13.81 -16.48 -18.44
CA ALA A 316 -12.71 -15.77 -17.84
C ALA A 316 -11.63 -16.73 -17.34
N TYR A 317 -11.96 -17.79 -16.60
CA TYR A 317 -10.96 -18.76 -16.15
C TYR A 317 -10.20 -19.44 -17.30
N LYS A 318 -10.80 -19.65 -18.48
CA LYS A 318 -10.11 -20.19 -19.66
C LYS A 318 -8.96 -19.30 -20.13
N ARG A 319 -8.98 -18.01 -19.81
CA ARG A 319 -7.96 -17.01 -20.19
C ARG A 319 -6.87 -16.77 -19.13
N PHE A 320 -6.98 -17.41 -17.96
CA PHE A 320 -6.03 -17.26 -16.85
C PHE A 320 -5.17 -18.50 -16.67
N PHE A 321 -3.87 -18.28 -16.61
CA PHE A 321 -2.88 -19.33 -16.39
C PHE A 321 -1.94 -18.93 -15.25
N MET A 322 -1.46 -19.92 -14.51
CA MET A 322 -0.58 -19.69 -13.38
C MET A 322 0.58 -20.69 -13.41
N VAL A 323 1.78 -20.16 -13.28
CA VAL A 323 3.03 -20.93 -13.18
C VAL A 323 3.61 -20.73 -11.79
N ASP A 324 4.01 -21.81 -11.15
CA ASP A 324 4.76 -21.78 -9.90
C ASP A 324 5.98 -22.72 -10.01
N LYS A 325 6.62 -23.06 -8.90
CA LYS A 325 7.80 -23.96 -8.85
C LYS A 325 7.62 -25.27 -9.59
N GLN A 326 6.37 -25.75 -9.73
CA GLN A 326 6.01 -27.00 -10.44
C GLN A 326 5.86 -26.81 -11.97
N GLY A 327 5.94 -25.58 -12.49
CA GLY A 327 5.55 -25.21 -13.85
C GLY A 327 4.11 -24.72 -13.93
N LEU A 328 3.46 -24.88 -15.10
CA LEU A 328 2.04 -24.56 -15.26
C LEU A 328 1.22 -25.43 -14.30
N LEU A 329 0.31 -24.78 -13.56
CA LEU A 329 -0.50 -25.48 -12.56
C LEU A 329 -1.60 -26.33 -13.21
N PHE A 330 -1.66 -27.59 -12.83
CA PHE A 330 -2.67 -28.54 -13.24
C PHE A 330 -3.52 -29.02 -12.07
N ASP A 331 -4.77 -29.37 -12.33
CA ASP A 331 -5.77 -29.77 -11.32
C ASP A 331 -5.48 -31.13 -10.65
N ASP A 332 -4.58 -31.91 -11.22
CA ASP A 332 -4.08 -33.18 -10.69
C ASP A 332 -2.90 -33.04 -9.71
N MET A 333 -2.47 -31.80 -9.41
CA MET A 333 -1.39 -31.54 -8.44
C MET A 333 -1.94 -31.50 -7.01
N ASP A 334 -1.30 -32.26 -6.11
CA ASP A 334 -1.76 -32.43 -4.73
C ASP A 334 -1.45 -31.22 -3.83
N ASP A 335 -0.42 -30.43 -4.19
CA ASP A 335 0.12 -29.33 -3.37
C ASP A 335 -0.45 -27.93 -3.72
N LEU A 336 -1.54 -27.86 -4.47
CA LEU A 336 -2.20 -26.60 -4.80
C LEU A 336 -2.87 -25.96 -3.60
N THR A 337 -2.59 -24.67 -3.40
CA THR A 337 -3.31 -23.87 -2.42
C THR A 337 -4.76 -23.61 -2.86
N PRO A 338 -5.67 -23.30 -1.91
CA PRO A 338 -7.05 -22.90 -2.26
C PRO A 338 -7.13 -21.75 -3.27
N GLN A 339 -6.16 -20.80 -3.21
CA GLN A 339 -6.09 -19.65 -4.10
C GLN A 339 -5.60 -20.01 -5.51
N GLN A 340 -4.78 -21.05 -5.65
CA GLN A 340 -4.27 -21.53 -6.94
C GLN A 340 -5.27 -22.42 -7.67
N ARG A 341 -6.06 -23.22 -6.94
CA ARG A 341 -6.99 -24.20 -7.51
C ARG A 341 -7.91 -23.67 -8.62
N PRO A 342 -8.51 -22.46 -8.51
CA PRO A 342 -9.37 -21.94 -9.58
C PRO A 342 -8.65 -21.70 -10.90
N PHE A 343 -7.33 -21.49 -10.87
CA PHE A 343 -6.50 -21.21 -12.06
C PHE A 343 -5.82 -22.46 -12.64
N ALA A 344 -5.87 -23.58 -11.94
CA ALA A 344 -5.30 -24.85 -12.41
C ALA A 344 -6.06 -25.37 -13.65
N LYS A 345 -5.33 -25.99 -14.56
CA LYS A 345 -5.85 -26.51 -15.83
C LYS A 345 -5.91 -28.03 -15.84
N LYS A 346 -6.75 -28.58 -16.70
CA LYS A 346 -6.74 -30.02 -16.92
C LYS A 346 -5.50 -30.41 -17.72
N ARG A 347 -4.68 -31.30 -17.19
CA ARG A 347 -3.46 -31.76 -17.86
C ARG A 347 -3.74 -32.37 -19.24
N SER A 348 -4.88 -33.04 -19.39
CA SER A 348 -5.30 -33.65 -20.67
C SER A 348 -5.49 -32.66 -21.81
N ASP A 349 -5.70 -31.38 -21.50
CA ASP A 349 -5.90 -30.33 -22.50
C ASP A 349 -4.57 -29.87 -23.13
N PHE A 350 -3.43 -30.34 -22.60
CA PHE A 350 -2.08 -29.92 -23.00
C PHE A 350 -1.24 -31.13 -23.42
N PRO A 351 -1.16 -31.44 -24.74
CA PRO A 351 -0.35 -32.58 -25.24
C PRO A 351 1.14 -32.48 -24.88
N ASN A 352 1.64 -31.26 -24.62
CA ASN A 352 3.03 -30.96 -24.24
C ASN A 352 3.20 -30.67 -22.76
N ALA A 353 2.29 -31.13 -21.88
CA ALA A 353 2.28 -30.81 -20.45
C ALA A 353 3.65 -30.99 -19.77
N ASP A 354 4.43 -31.97 -20.14
CA ASP A 354 5.75 -32.26 -19.57
C ASP A 354 6.80 -31.15 -19.86
N LYS A 355 6.57 -30.34 -20.89
CA LYS A 355 7.44 -29.20 -21.24
C LYS A 355 7.01 -27.90 -20.59
N LEU A 356 5.82 -27.84 -19.97
CA LEU A 356 5.24 -26.64 -19.42
C LEU A 356 5.80 -26.30 -18.01
N THR A 357 7.01 -26.75 -17.73
CA THR A 357 7.89 -26.27 -16.64
C THR A 357 8.79 -25.12 -17.09
N ASP A 358 8.98 -24.95 -18.40
CA ASP A 358 9.69 -23.82 -19.00
C ASP A 358 8.74 -22.67 -19.30
N LEU A 359 9.07 -21.46 -18.82
CA LEU A 359 8.20 -20.28 -18.95
C LEU A 359 7.98 -19.87 -20.41
N ALA A 360 9.02 -19.92 -21.26
CA ALA A 360 8.89 -19.54 -22.66
C ALA A 360 7.96 -20.48 -23.41
N GLU A 361 8.05 -21.79 -23.10
CA GLU A 361 7.14 -22.80 -23.65
C GLU A 361 5.70 -22.61 -23.17
N VAL A 362 5.49 -22.26 -21.90
CA VAL A 362 4.16 -21.90 -21.39
C VAL A 362 3.60 -20.71 -22.16
N VAL A 363 4.37 -19.60 -22.27
CA VAL A 363 3.95 -18.38 -22.99
C VAL A 363 3.49 -18.68 -24.41
N ARG A 364 4.26 -19.52 -25.16
CA ARG A 364 3.91 -19.93 -26.52
C ARG A 364 2.65 -20.79 -26.57
N THR A 365 2.54 -21.73 -25.63
CA THR A 365 1.42 -22.70 -25.60
C THR A 365 0.11 -22.01 -25.27
N VAL A 366 0.08 -21.15 -24.23
CA VAL A 366 -1.16 -20.49 -23.79
C VAL A 366 -1.46 -19.21 -24.56
N LYS A 367 -0.49 -18.73 -25.37
CA LYS A 367 -0.56 -17.45 -26.11
C LYS A 367 -0.80 -16.26 -25.19
N ALA A 368 -0.03 -16.19 -24.11
CA ALA A 368 -0.13 -15.11 -23.14
C ALA A 368 0.09 -13.73 -23.78
N THR A 369 -0.72 -12.75 -23.38
CA THR A 369 -0.65 -11.35 -23.82
C THR A 369 -0.36 -10.42 -22.65
N ILE A 370 -0.67 -10.85 -21.42
CA ILE A 370 -0.32 -10.21 -20.15
C ILE A 370 0.49 -11.19 -19.32
N LEU A 371 1.71 -10.81 -18.94
CA LEU A 371 2.61 -11.57 -18.07
C LEU A 371 2.93 -10.76 -16.83
N VAL A 372 2.56 -11.28 -15.65
CA VAL A 372 2.84 -10.65 -14.36
C VAL A 372 3.74 -11.56 -13.53
N GLY A 373 4.89 -11.04 -13.09
CA GLY A 373 5.87 -11.73 -12.28
C GLY A 373 5.78 -11.37 -10.81
N THR A 374 5.58 -12.39 -9.96
CA THR A 374 5.55 -12.32 -8.51
C THR A 374 6.34 -13.48 -7.88
N SER A 375 7.31 -13.99 -8.64
CA SER A 375 7.98 -15.27 -8.37
C SER A 375 9.19 -15.13 -7.44
N THR A 376 9.71 -13.93 -7.25
CA THR A 376 11.03 -13.67 -6.63
C THR A 376 12.20 -14.40 -7.32
N LYS A 377 12.00 -14.87 -8.56
CA LYS A 377 13.03 -15.57 -9.35
C LYS A 377 13.70 -14.57 -10.30
N ALA A 378 14.84 -14.02 -9.86
CA ALA A 378 15.59 -13.04 -10.63
C ALA A 378 15.90 -13.50 -12.07
N GLY A 379 15.68 -12.61 -13.05
CA GLY A 379 16.01 -12.85 -14.45
C GLY A 379 15.16 -13.90 -15.16
N ALA A 380 14.03 -14.30 -14.57
CA ALA A 380 13.15 -15.32 -15.16
C ALA A 380 12.47 -14.88 -16.46
N PHE A 381 12.28 -13.56 -16.67
CA PHE A 381 11.75 -13.05 -17.92
C PHE A 381 12.92 -12.82 -18.90
N THR A 382 13.35 -13.90 -19.51
CA THR A 382 14.45 -13.90 -20.48
C THR A 382 14.04 -13.27 -21.80
N LYS A 383 15.03 -12.96 -22.65
CA LYS A 383 14.77 -12.48 -24.02
C LYS A 383 13.83 -13.40 -24.79
N GLU A 384 13.99 -14.72 -24.65
CA GLU A 384 13.14 -15.72 -25.30
C GLU A 384 11.68 -15.62 -24.84
N VAL A 385 11.44 -15.40 -23.55
CA VAL A 385 10.09 -15.16 -22.98
C VAL A 385 9.48 -13.91 -23.60
N VAL A 386 10.23 -12.81 -23.66
CA VAL A 386 9.76 -11.54 -24.23
C VAL A 386 9.46 -11.65 -25.72
N GLU A 387 10.32 -12.32 -26.49
CA GLU A 387 10.09 -12.59 -27.91
C GLU A 387 8.85 -13.45 -28.13
N ALA A 388 8.61 -14.45 -27.28
CA ALA A 388 7.40 -15.27 -27.31
C ALA A 388 6.13 -14.43 -27.00
N MET A 389 6.19 -13.52 -26.05
CA MET A 389 5.11 -12.57 -25.77
C MET A 389 4.81 -11.67 -26.97
N CYS A 390 5.84 -11.12 -27.62
CA CYS A 390 5.71 -10.28 -28.81
C CYS A 390 5.20 -11.04 -30.04
N ALA A 391 5.38 -12.36 -30.10
CA ALA A 391 4.79 -13.21 -31.14
C ALA A 391 3.29 -13.44 -30.95
N ASN A 392 2.79 -13.34 -29.72
CA ASN A 392 1.38 -13.56 -29.40
C ASN A 392 0.53 -12.31 -29.61
N THR A 393 1.10 -11.11 -29.42
CA THR A 393 0.40 -9.84 -29.53
C THR A 393 1.35 -8.72 -29.93
N GLU A 394 0.83 -7.68 -30.60
CA GLU A 394 1.61 -6.54 -31.02
C GLU A 394 2.17 -5.73 -29.84
N ARG A 395 1.42 -5.58 -28.76
CA ARG A 395 1.76 -4.81 -27.58
C ARG A 395 1.54 -5.62 -26.29
N PRO A 396 2.49 -6.50 -25.91
CA PRO A 396 2.35 -7.31 -24.69
C PRO A 396 2.47 -6.45 -23.42
N CYS A 397 1.74 -6.82 -22.36
CA CYS A 397 1.97 -6.32 -21.01
C CYS A 397 2.94 -7.26 -20.28
N ILE A 398 4.07 -6.72 -19.80
CA ILE A 398 5.08 -7.51 -19.08
C ILE A 398 5.45 -6.75 -17.81
N PHE A 399 4.95 -7.22 -16.66
CA PHE A 399 5.09 -6.56 -15.37
C PHE A 399 5.90 -7.42 -14.38
N PRO A 400 7.23 -7.23 -14.30
CA PRO A 400 8.08 -7.85 -13.26
C PRO A 400 7.90 -7.08 -11.96
N ILE A 401 7.04 -7.55 -11.07
CA ILE A 401 6.67 -6.82 -9.85
C ILE A 401 7.27 -7.40 -8.57
N SER A 402 8.15 -8.41 -8.68
CA SER A 402 8.92 -8.87 -7.51
C SER A 402 9.90 -7.81 -7.01
N ASN A 403 10.01 -7.68 -5.71
CA ASN A 403 10.97 -6.83 -5.00
C ASN A 403 11.74 -7.62 -3.92
N PRO A 404 12.90 -7.19 -3.46
CA PRO A 404 13.71 -6.06 -3.94
C PRO A 404 14.38 -6.32 -5.31
N THR A 405 15.14 -5.36 -5.82
CA THR A 405 15.79 -5.38 -7.14
C THR A 405 16.49 -6.69 -7.49
N LYS A 406 17.20 -7.30 -6.52
CA LYS A 406 17.91 -8.58 -6.70
C LYS A 406 16.98 -9.78 -6.98
N LEU A 407 15.67 -9.62 -6.82
CA LEU A 407 14.66 -10.67 -7.02
C LEU A 407 13.73 -10.37 -8.22
N ALA A 408 13.91 -9.23 -8.89
CA ALA A 408 13.09 -8.83 -10.04
C ALA A 408 13.25 -9.80 -11.21
N GLU A 409 12.17 -10.18 -11.86
CA GLU A 409 12.15 -11.12 -12.98
C GLU A 409 12.89 -10.59 -14.23
N ALA A 410 12.91 -9.27 -14.43
CA ALA A 410 13.72 -8.59 -15.46
C ALA A 410 13.88 -7.12 -15.10
N SER A 411 14.86 -6.45 -15.75
CA SER A 411 14.96 -4.99 -15.74
C SER A 411 14.01 -4.36 -16.77
N ALA A 412 13.58 -3.12 -16.53
CA ALA A 412 12.78 -2.38 -17.50
C ALA A 412 13.54 -2.16 -18.82
N GLU A 413 14.85 -1.90 -18.73
CA GLU A 413 15.72 -1.71 -19.89
C GLU A 413 15.74 -2.94 -20.79
N ASP A 414 15.95 -4.13 -20.22
CA ASP A 414 15.93 -5.39 -20.98
C ASP A 414 14.58 -5.62 -21.66
N LEU A 415 13.47 -5.40 -20.96
CA LEU A 415 12.13 -5.61 -21.50
C LEU A 415 11.83 -4.68 -22.69
N ILE A 416 12.21 -3.40 -22.60
CA ILE A 416 12.04 -2.43 -23.69
C ILE A 416 12.92 -2.82 -24.89
N HIS A 417 14.19 -3.18 -24.66
CA HIS A 417 15.09 -3.57 -25.73
C HIS A 417 14.68 -4.88 -26.41
N TRP A 418 14.36 -5.93 -25.64
CA TRP A 418 13.99 -7.23 -26.20
C TRP A 418 12.64 -7.24 -26.90
N SER A 419 11.73 -6.36 -26.50
CA SER A 419 10.43 -6.18 -27.16
C SER A 419 10.42 -5.21 -28.33
N ASP A 420 11.59 -4.63 -28.65
CA ASP A 420 11.70 -3.57 -29.66
C ASP A 420 10.81 -2.35 -29.36
N GLY A 421 10.67 -2.00 -28.07
CA GLY A 421 9.84 -0.90 -27.59
C GLY A 421 8.33 -1.17 -27.62
N LYS A 422 7.90 -2.41 -27.84
CA LYS A 422 6.49 -2.76 -27.96
C LYS A 422 5.81 -3.05 -26.62
N ALA A 423 6.57 -3.58 -25.66
CA ALA A 423 6.01 -3.98 -24.38
C ALA A 423 5.51 -2.78 -23.57
N PHE A 424 4.37 -2.95 -22.91
CA PHE A 424 3.97 -2.15 -21.77
C PHE A 424 4.67 -2.69 -20.53
N VAL A 425 5.40 -1.83 -19.82
CA VAL A 425 6.22 -2.23 -18.68
C VAL A 425 5.83 -1.44 -17.44
N ALA A 426 5.60 -2.15 -16.34
CA ALA A 426 5.58 -1.61 -14.99
C ALA A 426 6.41 -2.53 -14.08
N THR A 427 7.12 -1.98 -13.12
CA THR A 427 8.05 -2.72 -12.25
C THR A 427 7.65 -2.61 -10.79
N GLY A 428 7.93 -3.65 -9.97
CA GLY A 428 7.71 -3.60 -8.52
C GLY A 428 8.71 -2.72 -7.79
N ILE A 429 9.85 -2.45 -8.40
CA ILE A 429 10.95 -1.63 -7.88
C ILE A 429 11.03 -0.30 -8.63
N PRO A 430 11.61 0.76 -8.04
CA PRO A 430 11.95 1.96 -8.79
C PRO A 430 12.85 1.62 -9.99
N ALA A 431 12.56 2.19 -11.14
CA ALA A 431 13.35 2.04 -12.35
C ALA A 431 13.54 3.40 -13.05
N ASP A 432 14.69 3.58 -13.66
CA ASP A 432 14.96 4.76 -14.49
C ASP A 432 14.17 4.67 -15.80
N ASP A 433 13.92 5.82 -16.41
CA ASP A 433 13.38 5.91 -17.76
C ASP A 433 14.33 5.27 -18.77
N VAL A 434 13.78 4.62 -19.79
CA VAL A 434 14.56 3.91 -20.81
C VAL A 434 14.51 4.66 -22.14
N SER A 435 15.65 5.11 -22.61
CA SER A 435 15.77 5.72 -23.95
C SER A 435 16.06 4.65 -25.00
N TYR A 436 15.14 4.46 -25.96
CA TYR A 436 15.28 3.47 -27.02
C TYR A 436 14.73 3.99 -28.35
N LYS A 437 15.53 3.91 -29.42
CA LYS A 437 15.16 4.35 -30.78
C LYS A 437 14.53 5.75 -30.85
N GLY A 438 15.05 6.69 -30.06
CA GLY A 438 14.57 8.08 -30.04
C GLY A 438 13.29 8.31 -29.23
N VAL A 439 12.76 7.29 -28.56
CA VAL A 439 11.64 7.38 -27.62
C VAL A 439 12.16 7.25 -26.21
N ASN A 440 11.68 8.10 -25.29
CA ASN A 440 11.90 7.97 -23.85
C ASN A 440 10.70 7.23 -23.24
N TYR A 441 10.93 6.02 -22.77
CA TYR A 441 9.92 5.19 -22.08
C TYR A 441 9.97 5.51 -20.61
N VAL A 442 8.91 6.13 -20.11
CA VAL A 442 8.76 6.40 -18.68
C VAL A 442 8.25 5.12 -18.00
N ILE A 443 8.97 4.67 -16.97
CA ILE A 443 8.65 3.42 -16.29
C ILE A 443 7.88 3.71 -15.01
N GLY A 444 6.63 3.21 -14.97
CA GLY A 444 5.79 3.28 -13.77
C GLY A 444 6.14 2.18 -12.78
N GLN A 445 6.13 2.51 -11.50
CA GLN A 445 6.28 1.53 -10.43
C GLN A 445 4.91 1.03 -9.96
N ALA A 446 4.75 -0.29 -9.85
CA ALA A 446 3.60 -0.92 -9.22
C ALA A 446 3.73 -0.84 -7.68
N ASN A 447 3.58 0.37 -7.15
CA ASN A 447 3.67 0.69 -5.74
C ASN A 447 2.27 0.95 -5.17
N ASN A 448 1.89 0.24 -4.12
CA ASN A 448 0.57 0.36 -3.48
C ASN A 448 0.28 1.78 -3.00
N ALA A 449 1.32 2.59 -2.71
CA ALA A 449 1.17 3.99 -2.34
C ALA A 449 0.52 4.87 -3.43
N LEU A 450 0.44 4.38 -4.68
CA LEU A 450 -0.37 5.03 -5.71
C LEU A 450 -1.88 4.89 -5.46
N ILE A 451 -2.31 3.89 -4.67
CA ILE A 451 -3.73 3.55 -4.49
C ILE A 451 -4.23 3.84 -3.08
N TYR A 452 -3.60 3.26 -2.04
CA TYR A 452 -4.23 3.24 -0.72
C TYR A 452 -4.49 4.64 -0.13
N PRO A 453 -3.64 5.69 -0.36
CA PRO A 453 -3.92 6.99 0.23
C PRO A 453 -5.19 7.63 -0.36
N GLY A 454 -5.34 7.56 -1.68
CA GLY A 454 -6.53 8.06 -2.37
C GLY A 454 -7.78 7.22 -2.05
N LEU A 455 -7.63 5.89 -1.97
CA LEU A 455 -8.72 5.00 -1.56
C LEU A 455 -9.24 5.39 -0.17
N GLY A 456 -8.34 5.56 0.81
CA GLY A 456 -8.72 6.00 2.15
C GLY A 456 -9.35 7.38 2.18
N LEU A 457 -8.80 8.35 1.47
CA LEU A 457 -9.40 9.69 1.38
C LEU A 457 -10.81 9.63 0.80
N GLY A 458 -11.04 8.86 -0.26
CA GLY A 458 -12.37 8.68 -0.87
C GLY A 458 -13.37 8.02 0.08
N MET A 459 -12.94 6.98 0.80
CA MET A 459 -13.73 6.31 1.84
C MET A 459 -14.15 7.26 2.97
N LEU A 460 -13.20 8.03 3.47
CA LEU A 460 -13.42 8.98 4.58
C LEU A 460 -14.27 10.17 4.16
N ALA A 461 -13.99 10.78 3.00
CA ALA A 461 -14.72 11.94 2.51
C ALA A 461 -16.19 11.61 2.17
N SER A 462 -16.46 10.42 1.64
CA SER A 462 -17.81 9.95 1.37
C SER A 462 -18.50 9.33 2.61
N GLU A 463 -17.76 9.08 3.69
CA GLU A 463 -18.21 8.28 4.85
C GLU A 463 -18.82 6.94 4.39
N ALA A 464 -18.19 6.29 3.40
CA ALA A 464 -18.71 5.07 2.80
C ALA A 464 -18.87 3.95 3.83
N SER A 465 -20.01 3.25 3.78
CA SER A 465 -20.33 2.19 4.72
C SER A 465 -19.62 0.86 4.45
N LEU A 466 -19.17 0.64 3.22
CA LEU A 466 -18.39 -0.51 2.76
C LEU A 466 -17.43 -0.10 1.65
N LEU A 467 -16.36 -0.86 1.47
CA LEU A 467 -15.51 -0.82 0.28
C LEU A 467 -15.88 -1.99 -0.64
N THR A 468 -16.43 -1.68 -1.81
CA THR A 468 -16.89 -2.69 -2.78
C THR A 468 -15.87 -2.97 -3.88
N ASP A 469 -16.05 -4.08 -4.58
CA ASP A 469 -15.22 -4.41 -5.75
C ASP A 469 -15.35 -3.37 -6.87
N GLU A 470 -16.52 -2.73 -7.03
CA GLU A 470 -16.75 -1.66 -8.00
C GLU A 470 -16.03 -0.36 -7.62
N MET A 471 -15.96 -0.03 -6.33
CA MET A 471 -15.16 1.09 -5.84
C MET A 471 -13.66 0.85 -6.06
N ILE A 472 -13.20 -0.38 -5.84
CA ILE A 472 -11.84 -0.83 -6.12
C ILE A 472 -11.53 -0.73 -7.63
N ALA A 473 -12.44 -1.16 -8.49
CA ALA A 473 -12.28 -1.05 -9.94
C ALA A 473 -12.22 0.42 -10.39
N ALA A 474 -13.07 1.29 -9.83
CA ALA A 474 -13.03 2.72 -10.11
C ALA A 474 -11.70 3.36 -9.67
N ALA A 475 -11.14 2.92 -8.54
CA ALA A 475 -9.82 3.36 -8.09
C ALA A 475 -8.72 2.95 -9.08
N ALA A 476 -8.72 1.70 -9.56
CA ALA A 476 -7.75 1.21 -10.54
C ALA A 476 -7.87 1.95 -11.88
N ASP A 477 -9.09 2.14 -12.39
CA ASP A 477 -9.34 2.84 -13.65
C ASP A 477 -8.88 4.30 -13.62
N SER A 478 -9.01 4.96 -12.48
CA SER A 478 -8.60 6.36 -12.30
C SER A 478 -7.10 6.59 -12.50
N LEU A 479 -6.26 5.57 -12.36
CA LEU A 479 -4.81 5.67 -12.61
C LEU A 479 -4.48 5.89 -14.09
N SER A 480 -5.27 5.35 -15.00
CA SER A 480 -5.04 5.45 -16.44
C SER A 480 -5.21 6.89 -16.98
N GLY A 481 -5.97 7.73 -16.28
CA GLY A 481 -6.29 9.11 -16.71
C GLY A 481 -5.32 10.19 -16.22
N ILE A 482 -4.22 9.83 -15.55
CA ILE A 482 -3.33 10.82 -14.91
C ILE A 482 -2.18 11.24 -15.83
N THR A 483 -1.71 10.34 -16.67
CA THR A 483 -0.63 10.61 -17.63
C THR A 483 -1.19 10.80 -19.04
N ASP A 484 -0.50 11.60 -19.86
CA ASP A 484 -0.83 11.75 -21.27
C ASP A 484 -0.44 10.47 -22.04
N ILE A 485 -1.41 9.55 -22.11
CA ILE A 485 -1.24 8.23 -22.75
C ILE A 485 -1.12 8.31 -24.28
N THR A 486 -1.29 9.49 -24.90
CA THR A 486 -1.16 9.66 -26.35
C THR A 486 0.29 9.77 -26.81
N LYS A 487 1.22 9.99 -25.90
CA LYS A 487 2.65 10.14 -26.21
C LYS A 487 3.35 8.80 -26.37
N PRO A 488 4.24 8.63 -27.35
CA PRO A 488 5.13 7.47 -27.41
C PRO A 488 5.95 7.34 -26.10
N GLY A 489 6.02 6.13 -25.56
CA GLY A 489 6.76 5.88 -24.30
C GLY A 489 6.00 6.30 -23.04
N ALA A 490 4.72 6.63 -23.13
CA ALA A 490 3.88 6.95 -21.98
C ALA A 490 3.84 5.78 -20.97
N PRO A 491 3.94 6.07 -19.65
CA PRO A 491 3.89 5.04 -18.63
C PRO A 491 2.48 4.46 -18.47
N VAL A 492 2.39 3.17 -18.15
CA VAL A 492 1.12 2.52 -17.80
C VAL A 492 0.69 2.76 -16.35
N LEU A 493 1.61 3.23 -15.51
CA LEU A 493 1.33 3.71 -14.16
C LEU A 493 1.95 5.09 -13.97
N PRO A 494 1.28 6.01 -13.26
CA PRO A 494 1.82 7.33 -13.05
C PRO A 494 3.13 7.27 -12.24
N PRO A 495 4.14 8.07 -12.59
CA PRO A 495 5.35 8.20 -11.79
C PRO A 495 5.04 8.64 -10.36
N PHE A 496 5.76 8.11 -9.39
CA PHE A 496 5.50 8.34 -7.96
C PHE A 496 5.50 9.82 -7.54
N LYS A 497 6.24 10.67 -8.24
CA LYS A 497 6.24 12.14 -8.00
C LYS A 497 4.85 12.79 -8.12
N TYR A 498 3.90 12.13 -8.79
CA TYR A 498 2.51 12.60 -8.94
C TYR A 498 1.56 11.99 -7.89
N VAL A 499 2.09 11.26 -6.89
CA VAL A 499 1.26 10.51 -5.92
C VAL A 499 0.19 11.37 -5.23
N GLY A 500 0.46 12.65 -4.99
CA GLY A 500 -0.53 13.59 -4.43
C GLY A 500 -1.72 13.84 -5.36
N GLU A 501 -1.46 14.08 -6.67
CA GLU A 501 -2.52 14.24 -7.68
C GLU A 501 -3.27 12.93 -7.92
N VAL A 502 -2.53 11.83 -7.98
CA VAL A 502 -3.07 10.46 -8.07
C VAL A 502 -4.05 10.21 -6.95
N SER A 503 -3.66 10.51 -5.70
CA SER A 503 -4.50 10.29 -4.52
C SER A 503 -5.83 11.04 -4.60
N ILE A 504 -5.84 12.27 -5.11
CA ILE A 504 -7.08 13.04 -5.31
C ILE A 504 -7.98 12.38 -6.36
N LYS A 505 -7.42 11.99 -7.51
CA LYS A 505 -8.20 11.33 -8.58
C LYS A 505 -8.79 9.99 -8.14
N VAL A 506 -8.00 9.19 -7.45
CA VAL A 506 -8.48 7.94 -6.84
C VAL A 506 -9.61 8.22 -5.85
N ALA A 507 -9.43 9.20 -4.95
CA ALA A 507 -10.45 9.55 -3.97
C ALA A 507 -11.77 10.01 -4.60
N GLU A 508 -11.70 10.85 -5.63
CA GLU A 508 -12.88 11.30 -6.37
C GLU A 508 -13.63 10.13 -7.03
N ALA A 509 -12.90 9.20 -7.65
CA ALA A 509 -13.48 8.02 -8.30
C ALA A 509 -14.18 7.11 -7.28
N VAL A 510 -13.50 6.83 -6.16
CA VAL A 510 -14.03 6.01 -5.06
C VAL A 510 -15.27 6.64 -4.43
N ALA A 511 -15.21 7.93 -4.09
CA ALA A 511 -16.34 8.63 -3.46
C ALA A 511 -17.58 8.71 -4.39
N LYS A 512 -17.36 8.98 -5.68
CA LYS A 512 -18.44 8.96 -6.70
C LYS A 512 -19.09 7.58 -6.77
N LYS A 513 -18.27 6.52 -6.82
CA LYS A 513 -18.76 5.14 -6.89
C LYS A 513 -19.52 4.75 -5.62
N ALA A 514 -19.03 5.15 -4.45
CA ALA A 514 -19.75 4.96 -3.18
C ALA A 514 -21.14 5.60 -3.21
N LYS A 515 -21.25 6.81 -3.75
CA LYS A 515 -22.54 7.50 -3.92
C LYS A 515 -23.45 6.79 -4.92
N GLU A 516 -22.95 6.40 -6.08
CA GLU A 516 -23.71 5.66 -7.10
C GLU A 516 -24.32 4.37 -6.53
N GLN A 517 -23.62 3.71 -5.62
CA GLN A 517 -24.08 2.49 -4.96
C GLN A 517 -24.97 2.74 -3.73
N GLY A 518 -25.21 4.00 -3.34
CA GLY A 518 -25.99 4.34 -2.14
C GLY A 518 -25.26 4.04 -0.83
N LEU A 519 -23.94 3.88 -0.86
CA LEU A 519 -23.10 3.56 0.30
C LEU A 519 -22.49 4.80 0.96
N ALA A 520 -22.50 5.96 0.31
CA ALA A 520 -22.01 7.22 0.86
C ALA A 520 -23.00 7.76 1.90
N ARG A 521 -22.50 8.08 3.10
CA ARG A 521 -23.25 8.66 4.22
C ARG A 521 -22.96 10.13 4.46
N ALA A 522 -21.97 10.69 3.75
CA ALA A 522 -21.63 12.10 3.83
C ALA A 522 -22.81 12.98 3.44
N LYS A 523 -22.94 14.14 4.12
CA LYS A 523 -24.00 15.12 3.87
C LYS A 523 -23.83 15.83 2.54
N GLU A 524 -22.59 16.07 2.11
CA GLU A 524 -22.29 16.70 0.83
C GLU A 524 -22.70 15.77 -0.32
N GLN A 525 -23.43 16.32 -1.28
CA GLN A 525 -23.92 15.56 -2.42
C GLN A 525 -22.97 15.58 -3.61
N ASP A 526 -22.12 16.58 -3.71
CA ASP A 526 -21.02 16.61 -4.68
C ASP A 526 -19.80 15.91 -4.09
N MET A 527 -19.52 14.69 -4.55
CA MET A 527 -18.41 13.88 -4.01
C MET A 527 -17.03 14.43 -4.36
N VAL A 528 -16.89 15.18 -5.45
CA VAL A 528 -15.64 15.89 -5.76
C VAL A 528 -15.40 16.97 -4.71
N LYS A 529 -16.43 17.78 -4.47
CA LYS A 529 -16.38 18.80 -3.41
C LYS A 529 -16.13 18.19 -2.03
N ALA A 530 -16.79 17.08 -1.70
CA ALA A 530 -16.59 16.37 -0.44
C ALA A 530 -15.12 15.94 -0.23
N VAL A 531 -14.46 15.43 -1.27
CA VAL A 531 -13.04 15.05 -1.23
C VAL A 531 -12.15 16.27 -0.99
N HIS A 532 -12.38 17.36 -1.73
CA HIS A 532 -11.58 18.58 -1.58
C HIS A 532 -11.79 19.29 -0.24
N ASP A 533 -13.00 19.31 0.28
CA ASP A 533 -13.33 19.89 1.59
C ASP A 533 -12.77 19.03 2.75
N PHE A 534 -12.69 17.71 2.58
CA PHE A 534 -12.14 16.82 3.59
C PHE A 534 -10.61 16.88 3.67
N LYS A 535 -9.96 17.27 2.58
CA LYS A 535 -8.50 17.30 2.51
C LYS A 535 -7.92 18.31 3.50
N TRP A 536 -7.08 17.80 4.38
CA TRP A 536 -6.28 18.62 5.28
C TRP A 536 -5.03 19.16 4.58
N TYR A 537 -4.66 20.37 4.93
CA TYR A 537 -3.43 21.03 4.48
C TYR A 537 -2.57 21.37 5.69
N PRO A 538 -1.24 21.13 5.64
CA PRO A 538 -0.34 21.39 6.74
C PRO A 538 -0.10 22.91 6.93
N LYS A 539 -1.00 23.54 7.65
CA LYS A 539 -0.97 24.98 7.99
C LYS A 539 -1.15 25.14 9.48
N TYR A 540 -0.41 26.07 10.07
CA TYR A 540 -0.68 26.48 11.45
C TYR A 540 -2.03 27.18 11.54
N GLN A 541 -2.83 26.76 12.51
CA GLN A 541 -4.15 27.34 12.79
C GLN A 541 -4.04 28.44 13.82
#